data_2fdd85c1d028c49a6cec324caccbaaf6
#
_entry.id   2fdd85c1d028c49a6cec324caccbaaf6
#
_cell.length_a   1.000
_cell.length_b   1.000
_cell.length_c   1.000
_cell.angle_alpha   90.00
_cell.angle_beta   90.00
_cell.angle_gamma   90.00
#
_symmetry.space_group_name_H-M   'P 1'
#
loop_
_entity.id
_entity.type
_entity.pdbx_description
1 polymer ?
#
loop_
_entity_poly.entity_id
_entity_poly.type
_entity_poly.pdbx_seq_one_letter_code
_entity_poly.pdbx_strand_id
1 'polypeptide(L)'
;MDLSTGIQKMSVVQQPSGKGMPCLKCKGICTGFEPCSWRKICKSCRCSQEDHSLCSDADDDRKIGRLLADSKYSNLTARVKGGDGVRIYKRNRMIITNPIVSRKDPTFDTITYEWAPPGLTQKLAIRYMELIPKEMQPVAGTEGAYYRRRQLIRQLPIYDQDPSHCYQLSESDRKVMEEFVKRYKSDALGVGEVALPGQASASKGEDKPQKTTAASNTEKAQEIAVAPNGTLGDSDKKKDYCCDHCSQSVPTDCPVIYAERAGYDRLWHPACFRCFKCNEPLVDLIYFWKNGAVLCGRHYCESERPRCAACDELIFSEDYQQSEGLTWHKEHFCCLECEQPLTGKSYILDKAKVVLCVACNKNTKCP
;
A
#
# COMPACT_ATOMS: atom_id res chain seq x y z
N MET A 1 -39.70 -43.62 9.28
CA MET A 1 -39.50 -42.86 8.01
C MET A 1 -38.84 -41.55 8.37
N ASP A 2 -37.52 -41.58 8.42
CA ASP A 2 -36.69 -40.39 8.76
C ASP A 2 -36.29 -39.70 7.48
N LEU A 3 -36.77 -38.46 7.30
CA LEU A 3 -36.36 -37.57 6.23
C LEU A 3 -35.23 -36.67 6.75
N SER A 4 -34.01 -37.16 6.62
CA SER A 4 -32.79 -36.37 6.86
C SER A 4 -32.54 -35.50 5.62
N THR A 5 -32.95 -34.26 5.65
CA THR A 5 -32.63 -33.25 4.64
C THR A 5 -31.19 -32.75 4.85
N GLY A 6 -30.29 -33.24 4.00
CA GLY A 6 -28.93 -32.78 3.91
C GLY A 6 -28.87 -31.32 3.44
N ILE A 7 -28.50 -30.42 4.34
CA ILE A 7 -28.14 -29.06 3.98
C ILE A 7 -26.77 -29.09 3.34
N GLN A 8 -26.71 -29.02 2.01
CA GLN A 8 -25.50 -28.77 1.26
C GLN A 8 -25.00 -27.35 1.63
N LYS A 9 -23.86 -27.26 2.31
CA LYS A 9 -23.12 -26.03 2.45
C LYS A 9 -22.70 -25.55 1.07
N MET A 10 -23.43 -24.60 0.53
CA MET A 10 -22.97 -23.81 -0.62
C MET A 10 -21.75 -23.02 -0.19
N SER A 11 -20.59 -23.44 -0.65
CA SER A 11 -19.38 -22.61 -0.60
C SER A 11 -19.67 -21.34 -1.39
N VAL A 12 -19.71 -20.22 -0.69
CA VAL A 12 -19.78 -18.89 -1.31
C VAL A 12 -18.46 -18.67 -2.05
N VAL A 13 -18.46 -18.95 -3.34
CA VAL A 13 -17.39 -18.54 -4.24
C VAL A 13 -17.39 -17.03 -4.21
N GLN A 14 -16.39 -16.44 -3.53
CA GLN A 14 -16.20 -15.00 -3.55
C GLN A 14 -15.99 -14.57 -5.01
N GLN A 15 -16.93 -13.78 -5.53
CA GLN A 15 -16.80 -13.21 -6.86
C GLN A 15 -15.57 -12.31 -6.90
N PRO A 16 -14.73 -12.38 -7.96
CA PRO A 16 -13.59 -11.49 -8.09
C PRO A 16 -14.06 -10.05 -8.01
N SER A 17 -13.48 -9.29 -7.08
CA SER A 17 -13.79 -7.87 -6.92
C SER A 17 -13.52 -7.13 -8.25
N GLY A 18 -14.45 -6.30 -8.69
CA GLY A 18 -14.31 -5.48 -9.88
C GLY A 18 -15.00 -5.98 -11.16
N LYS A 19 -15.73 -7.10 -11.13
CA LYS A 19 -16.48 -7.60 -12.30
C LYS A 19 -17.46 -6.54 -12.83
N GLY A 20 -17.43 -6.30 -14.16
CA GLY A 20 -18.29 -5.32 -14.84
C GLY A 20 -17.80 -3.87 -14.81
N MET A 21 -16.66 -3.57 -14.18
CA MET A 21 -16.12 -2.21 -14.11
C MET A 21 -15.48 -1.80 -15.45
N PRO A 22 -15.78 -0.57 -15.97
CA PRO A 22 -15.29 -0.13 -17.27
C PRO A 22 -13.76 0.01 -17.29
N CYS A 23 -13.16 -0.31 -18.42
CA CYS A 23 -11.73 -0.15 -18.62
C CYS A 23 -11.38 1.32 -18.96
N LEU A 24 -10.47 1.87 -18.17
CA LEU A 24 -9.98 3.25 -18.36
C LEU A 24 -8.90 3.34 -19.45
N LYS A 25 -8.31 2.20 -19.87
CA LYS A 25 -7.22 2.13 -20.83
C LYS A 25 -7.65 1.72 -22.23
N CYS A 26 -8.51 0.73 -22.37
CA CYS A 26 -8.89 0.17 -23.66
C CYS A 26 -9.90 1.04 -24.46
N LYS A 27 -10.39 2.14 -23.88
CA LYS A 27 -11.28 3.12 -24.54
C LYS A 27 -12.52 2.48 -25.21
N GLY A 28 -13.14 1.51 -24.54
CA GLY A 28 -14.40 0.91 -25.00
C GLY A 28 -14.26 -0.43 -25.75
N ILE A 29 -13.05 -1.03 -25.82
CA ILE A 29 -12.89 -2.38 -26.38
C ILE A 29 -13.61 -3.44 -25.55
N CYS A 30 -13.66 -3.28 -24.21
CA CYS A 30 -14.41 -4.17 -23.34
C CYS A 30 -15.64 -3.47 -22.73
N THR A 31 -16.67 -4.25 -22.43
CA THR A 31 -17.90 -3.80 -21.75
C THR A 31 -17.73 -3.68 -20.23
N GLY A 32 -16.59 -4.11 -19.70
CA GLY A 32 -16.26 -4.10 -18.28
C GLY A 32 -15.24 -5.18 -17.93
N PHE A 33 -14.69 -5.12 -16.72
CA PHE A 33 -13.71 -6.12 -16.26
C PHE A 33 -14.37 -7.49 -16.14
N GLU A 34 -13.91 -8.41 -16.94
CA GLU A 34 -14.26 -9.83 -16.87
C GLU A 34 -12.95 -10.60 -16.59
N PRO A 35 -12.76 -11.13 -15.37
CA PRO A 35 -11.52 -11.81 -15.03
C PRO A 35 -11.34 -13.07 -15.87
N CYS A 36 -10.15 -13.26 -16.41
CA CYS A 36 -9.72 -14.55 -16.93
C CYS A 36 -9.56 -15.51 -15.73
N SER A 37 -9.77 -16.82 -15.92
CA SER A 37 -9.89 -17.78 -14.81
C SER A 37 -8.84 -17.63 -13.72
N TRP A 38 -7.57 -17.72 -14.07
CA TRP A 38 -6.44 -17.63 -13.13
C TRP A 38 -5.51 -16.42 -13.41
N ARG A 39 -5.64 -15.79 -14.58
CA ARG A 39 -4.87 -14.59 -14.93
C ARG A 39 -5.52 -13.35 -14.35
N LYS A 40 -4.73 -12.42 -13.84
CA LYS A 40 -5.22 -11.16 -13.25
C LYS A 40 -5.48 -10.08 -14.31
N ILE A 41 -5.91 -10.49 -15.51
CA ILE A 41 -6.21 -9.61 -16.63
C ILE A 41 -7.65 -9.80 -17.11
N CYS A 42 -8.17 -8.77 -17.76
CA CYS A 42 -9.50 -8.83 -18.39
C CYS A 42 -9.49 -9.77 -19.58
N LYS A 43 -10.50 -10.66 -19.67
CA LYS A 43 -10.66 -11.61 -20.75
C LYS A 43 -10.79 -10.93 -22.12
N SER A 44 -11.53 -9.82 -22.18
CA SER A 44 -11.87 -9.13 -23.43
C SER A 44 -10.77 -8.19 -23.92
N CYS A 45 -10.24 -7.31 -23.05
CA CYS A 45 -9.27 -6.28 -23.46
C CYS A 45 -7.83 -6.58 -23.01
N ARG A 46 -7.62 -7.64 -22.20
CA ARG A 46 -6.31 -8.06 -21.64
C ARG A 46 -5.61 -7.02 -20.78
N CYS A 47 -6.27 -5.92 -20.47
CA CYS A 47 -5.77 -4.95 -19.51
C CYS A 47 -5.85 -5.52 -18.09
N SER A 48 -4.97 -5.08 -17.21
CA SER A 48 -4.95 -5.49 -15.83
C SER A 48 -6.17 -4.97 -15.05
N GLN A 49 -6.40 -5.51 -13.86
CA GLN A 49 -7.52 -5.10 -13.02
C GLN A 49 -7.42 -3.61 -12.64
N GLU A 50 -6.21 -3.13 -12.34
CA GLU A 50 -5.99 -1.73 -11.99
C GLU A 50 -6.23 -0.74 -13.14
N ASP A 51 -6.30 -1.21 -14.38
CA ASP A 51 -6.65 -0.40 -15.55
C ASP A 51 -8.18 -0.27 -15.74
N HIS A 52 -8.98 -0.92 -14.90
CA HIS A 52 -10.44 -0.81 -14.88
C HIS A 52 -10.89 0.09 -13.73
N SER A 53 -12.13 0.56 -13.78
CA SER A 53 -12.69 1.34 -12.70
C SER A 53 -12.59 0.59 -11.37
N LEU A 54 -12.20 1.31 -10.32
CA LEU A 54 -11.63 0.70 -9.12
C LEU A 54 -12.71 0.28 -8.12
N CYS A 55 -12.37 -0.73 -7.32
CA CYS A 55 -13.19 -1.27 -6.24
C CYS A 55 -13.61 -0.21 -5.20
N SER A 56 -14.57 -0.57 -4.36
CA SER A 56 -15.04 0.31 -3.30
C SER A 56 -13.96 0.60 -2.26
N ASP A 57 -14.04 1.76 -1.63
CA ASP A 57 -13.19 2.17 -0.50
C ASP A 57 -13.13 1.12 0.62
N ALA A 58 -14.24 0.40 0.84
CA ALA A 58 -14.33 -0.62 1.87
C ALA A 58 -13.43 -1.83 1.60
N ASP A 59 -13.25 -2.21 0.34
CA ASP A 59 -12.37 -3.32 -0.04
C ASP A 59 -10.90 -2.94 0.13
N ASP A 60 -10.53 -1.70 -0.20
CA ASP A 60 -9.20 -1.18 0.04
C ASP A 60 -8.88 -1.11 1.54
N ASP A 61 -9.83 -0.65 2.37
CA ASP A 61 -9.65 -0.59 3.82
C ASP A 61 -9.53 -1.98 4.46
N ARG A 62 -10.26 -2.99 3.95
CA ARG A 62 -10.11 -4.40 4.37
C ARG A 62 -8.75 -4.97 4.00
N LYS A 63 -8.27 -4.69 2.81
CA LYS A 63 -6.98 -5.13 2.31
C LYS A 63 -5.82 -4.56 3.15
N ILE A 64 -5.81 -3.24 3.37
CA ILE A 64 -4.79 -2.60 4.22
C ILE A 64 -4.95 -3.05 5.68
N GLY A 65 -6.18 -3.18 6.17
CA GLY A 65 -6.47 -3.69 7.51
C GLY A 65 -5.89 -5.07 7.75
N ARG A 66 -5.99 -5.98 6.76
CA ARG A 66 -5.39 -7.31 6.80
C ARG A 66 -3.85 -7.25 6.78
N LEU A 67 -3.27 -6.36 5.96
CA LEU A 67 -1.82 -6.17 5.91
C LEU A 67 -1.25 -5.71 7.26
N LEU A 68 -1.90 -4.72 7.90
CA LEU A 68 -1.44 -4.14 9.16
C LEU A 68 -1.87 -4.94 10.40
N ALA A 69 -2.83 -5.87 10.27
CA ALA A 69 -3.18 -6.81 11.32
C ALA A 69 -1.95 -7.66 11.69
N ASP A 70 -1.85 -8.03 12.96
CA ASP A 70 -0.76 -8.86 13.50
C ASP A 70 0.65 -8.28 13.27
N SER A 71 0.72 -6.95 13.12
CA SER A 71 1.96 -6.17 13.08
C SER A 71 1.96 -5.11 14.18
N LYS A 72 3.09 -4.45 14.40
CA LYS A 72 3.20 -3.32 15.34
C LYS A 72 2.31 -2.13 14.96
N TYR A 73 1.75 -2.11 13.75
CA TYR A 73 0.83 -1.09 13.25
C TYR A 73 -0.64 -1.49 13.38
N SER A 74 -0.97 -2.51 14.17
CA SER A 74 -2.36 -2.97 14.40
C SER A 74 -3.26 -1.91 15.03
N ASN A 75 -2.70 -0.89 15.70
CA ASN A 75 -3.40 0.29 16.20
C ASN A 75 -4.03 1.15 15.10
N LEU A 76 -3.49 1.10 13.86
CA LEU A 76 -4.06 1.74 12.68
C LEU A 76 -5.25 0.96 12.09
N THR A 77 -5.69 -0.10 12.74
CA THR A 77 -6.81 -0.93 12.32
C THR A 77 -7.92 -0.97 13.38
N ALA A 78 -9.14 -1.27 12.96
CA ALA A 78 -10.29 -1.53 13.83
C ALA A 78 -10.92 -2.88 13.53
N ARG A 79 -11.53 -3.52 14.53
CA ARG A 79 -12.38 -4.69 14.32
C ARG A 79 -13.77 -4.25 13.90
N VAL A 80 -14.37 -4.92 12.93
CA VAL A 80 -15.76 -4.70 12.53
C VAL A 80 -16.68 -5.33 13.58
N LYS A 81 -17.60 -4.56 14.16
CA LYS A 81 -18.61 -5.10 15.08
C LYS A 81 -19.55 -6.03 14.30
N GLY A 82 -19.75 -7.26 14.80
CA GLY A 82 -20.64 -8.24 14.17
C GLY A 82 -20.07 -8.98 12.95
N GLY A 83 -18.80 -8.76 12.63
CA GLY A 83 -18.09 -9.50 11.57
C GLY A 83 -17.24 -10.64 12.13
N ASP A 84 -16.77 -11.49 11.25
CA ASP A 84 -15.94 -12.66 11.45
C ASP A 84 -14.48 -12.39 11.90
N GLY A 85 -14.27 -11.32 12.68
CA GLY A 85 -12.95 -10.92 13.20
C GLY A 85 -12.10 -10.12 12.23
N VAL A 86 -12.62 -9.77 11.05
CA VAL A 86 -11.92 -8.99 10.04
C VAL A 86 -11.54 -7.60 10.57
N ARG A 87 -10.29 -7.24 10.39
CA ARG A 87 -9.79 -5.89 10.69
C ARG A 87 -9.88 -5.01 9.45
N ILE A 88 -10.29 -3.75 9.65
CA ILE A 88 -10.30 -2.70 8.62
C ILE A 88 -9.28 -1.63 8.97
N TYR A 89 -8.71 -1.00 7.95
CA TYR A 89 -7.83 0.16 8.10
C TYR A 89 -8.63 1.37 8.58
N LYS A 90 -8.14 2.01 9.65
CA LYS A 90 -8.64 3.31 10.11
C LYS A 90 -8.06 4.41 9.22
N ARG A 91 -8.48 4.44 7.98
CA ARG A 91 -8.00 5.45 7.04
C ARG A 91 -8.31 6.85 7.55
N ASN A 92 -7.28 7.66 7.72
CA ASN A 92 -7.44 9.06 8.12
C ASN A 92 -7.92 9.87 6.91
N ARG A 93 -9.15 10.34 6.95
CA ARG A 93 -9.73 11.26 5.96
C ARG A 93 -9.64 12.68 6.49
N MET A 94 -9.35 13.65 5.62
CA MET A 94 -9.29 15.05 5.99
C MET A 94 -10.32 15.84 5.19
N ILE A 95 -11.12 16.63 5.88
CA ILE A 95 -12.14 17.52 5.27
C ILE A 95 -11.72 18.95 5.58
N ILE A 96 -11.60 19.75 4.52
CA ILE A 96 -11.32 21.18 4.61
C ILE A 96 -12.56 21.91 4.12
N THR A 97 -13.11 22.79 4.94
CA THR A 97 -14.27 23.61 4.61
C THR A 97 -13.82 25.05 4.53
N ASN A 98 -13.92 25.65 3.35
CA ASN A 98 -13.63 27.05 3.11
C ASN A 98 -14.96 27.82 3.00
N PRO A 99 -15.24 28.83 3.84
CA PRO A 99 -16.41 29.66 3.69
C PRO A 99 -16.25 30.51 2.41
N ILE A 100 -17.17 30.34 1.48
CA ILE A 100 -17.29 31.26 0.33
C ILE A 100 -18.13 32.45 0.78
N VAL A 101 -17.49 33.59 0.96
CA VAL A 101 -18.19 34.83 1.32
C VAL A 101 -18.90 35.38 0.09
N SER A 102 -20.11 34.90 -0.20
CA SER A 102 -21.02 35.50 -1.15
C SER A 102 -22.06 36.33 -0.39
N ARG A 103 -22.34 37.55 -0.85
CA ARG A 103 -23.35 38.44 -0.24
C ARG A 103 -24.78 37.91 -0.32
N LYS A 104 -25.06 36.88 -1.13
CA LYS A 104 -26.42 36.36 -1.35
C LYS A 104 -26.70 34.99 -0.75
N ASP A 105 -25.69 34.11 -0.68
CA ASP A 105 -25.82 32.79 -0.04
C ASP A 105 -24.45 32.35 0.52
N PRO A 106 -24.32 32.07 1.81
CA PRO A 106 -23.12 31.50 2.39
C PRO A 106 -23.01 30.04 1.95
N THR A 107 -22.28 29.78 0.87
CA THR A 107 -21.91 28.42 0.48
C THR A 107 -20.55 28.06 1.03
N PHE A 108 -20.35 26.79 1.34
CA PHE A 108 -19.08 26.26 1.78
C PHE A 108 -18.49 25.44 0.64
N ASP A 109 -17.26 25.74 0.26
CA ASP A 109 -16.49 24.83 -0.59
C ASP A 109 -15.80 23.80 0.30
N THR A 110 -16.09 22.53 0.08
CA THR A 110 -15.59 21.43 0.90
C THR A 110 -14.67 20.53 0.07
N ILE A 111 -13.41 20.50 0.44
CA ILE A 111 -12.42 19.59 -0.14
C ILE A 111 -12.26 18.38 0.78
N THR A 112 -12.53 17.19 0.26
CA THR A 112 -12.37 15.93 0.98
C THR A 112 -11.17 15.18 0.45
N TYR A 113 -10.16 14.99 1.30
CA TYR A 113 -9.05 14.09 1.01
C TYR A 113 -9.42 12.68 1.46
N GLU A 114 -9.33 11.70 0.56
CA GLU A 114 -9.60 10.28 0.85
C GLU A 114 -8.60 9.68 1.83
N TRP A 115 -7.43 10.28 1.90
CA TRP A 115 -6.38 9.93 2.84
C TRP A 115 -5.53 11.16 3.18
N ALA A 116 -5.09 11.23 4.42
CA ALA A 116 -4.08 12.17 4.93
C ALA A 116 -3.22 11.48 5.99
N PRO A 117 -1.97 11.92 6.20
CA PRO A 117 -1.13 11.35 7.26
C PRO A 117 -1.82 11.39 8.62
N PRO A 118 -1.88 10.26 9.36
CA PRO A 118 -2.51 10.22 10.68
C PRO A 118 -1.65 10.93 11.74
N GLY A 119 -2.30 11.38 12.82
CA GLY A 119 -1.61 11.92 13.99
C GLY A 119 -1.11 13.36 13.86
N LEU A 120 -1.38 14.04 12.75
CA LEU A 120 -0.98 15.43 12.51
C LEU A 120 -2.09 16.42 12.90
N THR A 121 -1.69 17.65 13.24
CA THR A 121 -2.62 18.77 13.25
C THR A 121 -3.12 19.05 11.82
N GLN A 122 -4.34 19.56 11.68
CA GLN A 122 -4.90 19.86 10.36
C GLN A 122 -3.98 20.79 9.54
N LYS A 123 -3.40 21.82 10.18
CA LYS A 123 -2.45 22.74 9.53
C LYS A 123 -1.24 22.02 8.92
N LEU A 124 -0.65 21.09 9.67
CA LEU A 124 0.52 20.35 9.20
C LEU A 124 0.14 19.33 8.12
N ALA A 125 -1.04 18.71 8.22
CA ALA A 125 -1.57 17.80 7.19
C ALA A 125 -1.86 18.52 5.88
N ILE A 126 -2.41 19.74 5.92
CA ILE A 126 -2.61 20.57 4.72
C ILE A 126 -1.26 20.89 4.09
N ARG A 127 -0.27 21.34 4.88
CA ARG A 127 1.07 21.65 4.38
C ARG A 127 1.75 20.43 3.76
N TYR A 128 1.56 19.25 4.33
CA TYR A 128 2.03 17.99 3.74
C TYR A 128 1.39 17.76 2.36
N MET A 129 0.07 17.98 2.22
CA MET A 129 -0.63 17.79 0.95
C MET A 129 -0.18 18.79 -0.13
N GLU A 130 0.13 20.02 0.26
CA GLU A 130 0.64 21.06 -0.66
C GLU A 130 2.01 20.71 -1.27
N LEU A 131 2.80 19.88 -0.59
CA LEU A 131 4.11 19.39 -1.06
C LEU A 131 3.99 18.19 -2.02
N ILE A 132 2.78 17.65 -2.21
CA ILE A 132 2.50 16.58 -3.17
C ILE A 132 1.97 17.22 -4.47
N PRO A 133 2.44 16.79 -5.66
CA PRO A 133 1.88 17.24 -6.94
C PRO A 133 0.35 17.09 -6.96
N LYS A 134 -0.35 18.09 -7.49
CA LYS A 134 -1.83 18.13 -7.47
C LYS A 134 -2.47 16.90 -8.09
N GLU A 135 -1.85 16.35 -9.13
CA GLU A 135 -2.31 15.17 -9.86
C GLU A 135 -2.22 13.88 -9.00
N MET A 136 -1.47 13.93 -7.90
CA MET A 136 -1.28 12.83 -6.95
C MET A 136 -1.97 13.07 -5.61
N GLN A 137 -2.51 14.27 -5.36
CA GLN A 137 -3.24 14.56 -4.13
C GLN A 137 -4.54 13.75 -4.10
N PRO A 138 -4.80 12.95 -3.05
CA PRO A 138 -5.95 12.04 -3.00
C PRO A 138 -7.26 12.76 -2.66
N VAL A 139 -7.63 13.77 -3.47
CA VAL A 139 -8.90 14.50 -3.32
C VAL A 139 -10.02 13.69 -3.94
N ALA A 140 -11.09 13.47 -3.19
CA ALA A 140 -12.23 12.67 -3.62
C ALA A 140 -12.81 13.14 -4.96
N GLY A 141 -13.03 12.20 -5.87
CA GLY A 141 -13.55 12.47 -7.22
C GLY A 141 -12.53 13.01 -8.22
N THR A 142 -11.25 13.12 -7.86
CA THR A 142 -10.20 13.60 -8.78
C THR A 142 -9.30 12.46 -9.29
N GLU A 143 -8.49 12.76 -10.31
CA GLU A 143 -7.45 11.86 -10.82
C GLU A 143 -6.46 11.44 -9.73
N GLY A 144 -6.16 12.30 -8.76
CA GLY A 144 -5.29 11.98 -7.64
C GLY A 144 -5.85 10.87 -6.73
N ALA A 145 -7.16 10.83 -6.50
CA ALA A 145 -7.82 9.74 -5.79
C ALA A 145 -7.75 8.43 -6.59
N TYR A 146 -7.99 8.48 -7.91
CA TYR A 146 -7.82 7.32 -8.78
C TYR A 146 -6.37 6.85 -8.83
N TYR A 147 -5.41 7.77 -8.88
CA TYR A 147 -3.99 7.44 -8.80
C TYR A 147 -3.67 6.69 -7.51
N ARG A 148 -4.11 7.20 -6.34
CA ARG A 148 -3.92 6.52 -5.05
C ARG A 148 -4.46 5.10 -5.06
N ARG A 149 -5.69 4.89 -5.55
CA ARG A 149 -6.32 3.56 -5.62
C ARG A 149 -5.56 2.61 -6.54
N ARG A 150 -5.10 3.08 -7.69
CA ARG A 150 -4.24 2.29 -8.58
C ARG A 150 -2.93 1.89 -7.89
N GLN A 151 -2.31 2.80 -7.14
CA GLN A 151 -1.10 2.48 -6.39
C GLN A 151 -1.37 1.45 -5.28
N LEU A 152 -2.52 1.50 -4.60
CA LEU A 152 -2.91 0.46 -3.63
C LEU A 152 -2.98 -0.94 -4.25
N ILE A 153 -3.50 -1.07 -5.46
CA ILE A 153 -3.58 -2.35 -6.16
C ILE A 153 -2.18 -2.81 -6.60
N ARG A 154 -1.40 -1.91 -7.19
CA ARG A 154 -0.07 -2.22 -7.73
C ARG A 154 0.98 -2.50 -6.67
N GLN A 155 1.03 -1.66 -5.64
CA GLN A 155 2.07 -1.74 -4.61
C GLN A 155 1.79 -2.78 -3.53
N LEU A 156 0.51 -3.09 -3.30
CA LEU A 156 0.04 -3.99 -2.25
C LEU A 156 -0.95 -5.03 -2.81
N PRO A 157 -0.55 -5.91 -3.73
CA PRO A 157 -1.44 -6.93 -4.26
C PRO A 157 -2.00 -7.81 -3.15
N ILE A 158 -3.30 -8.11 -3.19
CA ILE A 158 -3.96 -8.92 -2.16
C ILE A 158 -3.43 -10.35 -2.14
N TYR A 159 -3.10 -10.89 -3.30
CA TYR A 159 -2.52 -12.22 -3.46
C TYR A 159 -1.04 -12.33 -3.04
N ASP A 160 -0.39 -11.22 -2.64
CA ASP A 160 0.90 -11.23 -1.95
C ASP A 160 0.74 -11.26 -0.41
N GLN A 161 -0.49 -11.14 0.09
CA GLN A 161 -0.81 -10.99 1.52
C GLN A 161 -1.65 -12.12 2.08
N ASP A 162 -2.45 -12.78 1.23
CA ASP A 162 -3.45 -13.74 1.66
C ASP A 162 -3.55 -14.91 0.67
N PRO A 163 -3.19 -16.13 1.11
CA PRO A 163 -3.23 -17.32 0.26
C PRO A 163 -4.60 -17.64 -0.30
N SER A 164 -5.69 -17.20 0.36
CA SER A 164 -7.06 -17.41 -0.14
C SER A 164 -7.39 -16.65 -1.44
N HIS A 165 -6.54 -15.66 -1.79
CA HIS A 165 -6.67 -14.88 -3.02
C HIS A 165 -5.73 -15.35 -4.14
N CYS A 166 -4.94 -16.38 -3.89
CA CYS A 166 -4.10 -17.04 -4.87
C CYS A 166 -4.85 -18.15 -5.59
N TYR A 167 -4.43 -18.43 -6.81
CA TYR A 167 -4.99 -19.52 -7.60
C TYR A 167 -4.31 -20.84 -7.25
N GLN A 168 -5.08 -21.79 -6.72
CA GLN A 168 -4.69 -23.21 -6.52
C GLN A 168 -3.34 -23.45 -5.83
N LEU A 169 -3.04 -22.73 -4.75
CA LEU A 169 -1.90 -23.07 -3.91
C LEU A 169 -2.05 -24.46 -3.29
N SER A 170 -1.01 -25.28 -3.37
CA SER A 170 -0.92 -26.51 -2.59
C SER A 170 -0.96 -26.22 -1.10
N GLU A 171 -1.29 -27.19 -0.27
CA GLU A 171 -1.30 -27.00 1.19
C GLU A 171 0.12 -26.71 1.73
N SER A 172 1.15 -27.28 1.11
CA SER A 172 2.55 -26.97 1.44
C SER A 172 2.92 -25.51 1.10
N ASP A 173 2.58 -25.06 -0.13
CA ASP A 173 2.89 -23.70 -0.56
C ASP A 173 2.10 -22.65 0.23
N ARG A 174 0.87 -22.98 0.63
CA ARG A 174 0.07 -22.15 1.53
C ARG A 174 0.79 -21.88 2.86
N LYS A 175 1.32 -22.92 3.49
CA LYS A 175 2.06 -22.78 4.75
C LYS A 175 3.32 -21.94 4.57
N VAL A 176 4.08 -22.18 3.48
CA VAL A 176 5.28 -21.39 3.16
C VAL A 176 4.92 -19.91 2.93
N MET A 177 3.81 -19.64 2.25
CA MET A 177 3.31 -18.28 2.05
C MET A 177 2.89 -17.63 3.38
N GLU A 178 2.18 -18.32 4.25
CA GLU A 178 1.75 -17.81 5.55
C GLU A 178 2.96 -17.44 6.44
N GLU A 179 3.99 -18.27 6.46
CA GLU A 179 5.25 -17.98 7.16
C GLU A 179 5.98 -16.78 6.52
N PHE A 180 6.02 -16.70 5.21
CA PHE A 180 6.59 -15.57 4.47
C PHE A 180 5.88 -14.27 4.82
N VAL A 181 4.54 -14.26 4.82
CA VAL A 181 3.72 -13.10 5.20
C VAL A 181 3.98 -12.68 6.64
N LYS A 182 4.02 -13.63 7.57
CA LYS A 182 4.31 -13.39 8.99
C LYS A 182 5.69 -12.75 9.16
N ARG A 183 6.71 -13.28 8.48
CA ARG A 183 8.09 -12.79 8.53
C ARG A 183 8.18 -11.35 8.01
N TYR A 184 7.65 -11.03 6.83
CA TYR A 184 7.77 -9.68 6.30
C TYR A 184 6.98 -8.64 7.12
N LYS A 185 5.85 -9.02 7.72
CA LYS A 185 5.11 -8.14 8.65
C LYS A 185 5.94 -7.79 9.89
N SER A 186 6.69 -8.75 10.41
CA SER A 186 7.60 -8.57 11.55
C SER A 186 8.83 -7.74 11.18
N ASP A 187 9.49 -8.09 10.07
CA ASP A 187 10.87 -7.68 9.83
C ASP A 187 11.01 -6.52 8.84
N ALA A 188 10.11 -6.39 7.88
CA ALA A 188 10.24 -5.45 6.77
C ALA A 188 9.16 -4.37 6.70
N LEU A 189 7.90 -4.71 7.00
CA LEU A 189 6.77 -3.79 6.91
C LEU A 189 6.96 -2.59 7.82
N GLY A 190 6.73 -1.40 7.27
CA GLY A 190 6.75 -0.12 7.95
C GLY A 190 5.63 0.80 7.48
N VAL A 191 5.29 1.77 8.32
CA VAL A 191 4.44 2.91 7.96
C VAL A 191 5.22 4.17 8.29
N GLY A 192 5.37 5.05 7.30
CA GLY A 192 6.11 6.31 7.47
C GLY A 192 5.43 7.23 8.47
N GLU A 193 6.21 7.86 9.31
CA GLU A 193 5.77 8.89 10.24
C GLU A 193 6.05 10.27 9.65
N VAL A 194 5.05 11.15 9.66
CA VAL A 194 5.22 12.54 9.24
C VAL A 194 5.41 13.42 10.46
N ALA A 195 6.51 14.18 10.46
CA ALA A 195 6.83 15.13 11.52
C ALA A 195 7.64 16.31 10.96
N LEU A 196 7.87 17.35 11.74
CA LEU A 196 8.87 18.35 11.41
C LEU A 196 10.28 17.78 11.64
N PRO A 197 11.31 18.30 10.92
CA PRO A 197 12.67 17.86 11.11
C PRO A 197 13.11 17.91 12.57
N GLY A 198 13.63 16.77 13.07
CA GLY A 198 14.05 16.62 14.47
C GLY A 198 12.92 16.39 15.49
N GLN A 199 11.65 16.26 15.07
CA GLN A 199 10.51 16.07 15.97
C GLN A 199 9.84 14.69 15.83
N ALA A 200 10.52 13.71 15.26
CA ALA A 200 9.98 12.34 15.15
C ALA A 200 9.85 11.65 16.53
N SER A 201 8.95 10.67 16.62
CA SER A 201 8.54 10.02 17.88
C SER A 201 9.65 9.23 18.61
N ALA A 202 10.81 9.01 17.98
CA ALA A 202 11.96 8.40 18.65
C ALA A 202 12.45 9.17 19.90
N SER A 203 12.07 10.45 20.04
CA SER A 203 12.36 11.27 21.23
C SER A 203 11.39 11.01 22.41
N LYS A 204 10.37 10.14 22.25
CA LYS A 204 9.37 9.83 23.27
C LYS A 204 9.51 8.43 23.91
N GLY A 205 10.61 7.76 23.67
CA GLY A 205 10.85 6.41 24.16
C GLY A 205 11.67 6.38 25.44
N GLU A 206 11.16 6.91 26.56
CA GLU A 206 11.48 6.52 27.94
C GLU A 206 10.38 7.01 28.88
N ASP A 207 9.22 6.38 28.87
CA ASP A 207 8.28 6.45 29.98
C ASP A 207 8.31 5.11 30.75
N LYS A 208 9.16 5.07 31.79
CA LYS A 208 9.00 4.12 32.89
C LYS A 208 7.67 4.43 33.61
N PRO A 209 6.89 3.42 34.02
CA PRO A 209 5.68 3.65 34.77
C PRO A 209 6.00 4.20 36.15
N GLN A 210 5.74 5.49 36.35
CA GLN A 210 5.75 6.09 37.68
C GLN A 210 4.46 5.77 38.40
N LYS A 211 4.64 5.05 39.52
CA LYS A 211 3.66 4.66 40.49
C LYS A 211 3.06 5.92 41.11
N THR A 212 1.75 6.11 40.93
CA THR A 212 0.98 7.15 41.61
C THR A 212 0.90 6.89 43.11
N THR A 213 1.45 7.81 43.92
CA THR A 213 1.03 8.01 45.30
C THR A 213 0.54 9.45 45.45
N ALA A 214 -0.71 9.59 45.85
CA ALA A 214 -1.35 10.86 46.16
C ALA A 214 -0.86 11.41 47.51
N ALA A 215 -0.62 12.73 47.56
CA ALA A 215 -0.98 13.54 48.74
C ALA A 215 -0.66 15.05 48.52
N SER A 216 -1.74 15.82 48.59
CA SER A 216 -2.00 17.12 49.26
C SER A 216 -1.08 18.33 49.14
N ASN A 217 -1.70 19.38 48.63
CA ASN A 217 -1.63 20.84 48.95
C ASN A 217 -0.52 21.39 49.85
N THR A 218 0.15 22.47 49.42
CA THR A 218 0.04 23.80 50.07
C THR A 218 0.76 24.88 49.23
N GLU A 219 0.10 26.03 49.10
CA GLU A 219 0.60 27.28 48.54
C GLU A 219 1.76 27.86 49.35
N LYS A 220 2.70 28.54 48.71
CA LYS A 220 3.24 29.82 49.14
C LYS A 220 4.10 30.50 48.05
N ALA A 221 3.72 31.74 47.78
CA ALA A 221 4.45 32.70 46.99
C ALA A 221 5.66 33.27 47.79
N GLN A 222 6.73 33.65 47.04
CA GLN A 222 7.61 34.81 47.33
C GLN A 222 8.74 34.82 46.30
N GLU A 223 8.72 35.81 45.47
CA GLU A 223 9.53 37.05 45.33
C GLU A 223 11.01 36.90 44.95
N ILE A 224 11.27 37.39 43.78
CA ILE A 224 12.31 38.27 43.17
C ILE A 224 13.71 38.28 43.81
N ALA A 225 14.71 37.92 42.97
CA ALA A 225 16.01 38.60 42.98
C ALA A 225 16.63 38.62 41.58
N VAL A 226 16.81 39.82 41.05
CA VAL A 226 17.57 40.16 39.82
C VAL A 226 19.00 40.34 40.21
N ALA A 227 19.95 39.78 39.42
CA ALA A 227 21.26 40.37 39.15
C ALA A 227 21.97 39.65 38.01
N PRO A 228 22.88 40.31 37.28
CA PRO A 228 23.07 40.19 35.86
C PRO A 228 24.42 39.59 35.43
N ASN A 229 24.50 39.37 34.09
CA ASN A 229 25.71 39.14 33.30
C ASN A 229 26.41 37.77 33.36
N GLY A 230 26.28 37.07 32.25
CA GLY A 230 27.13 35.98 31.84
C GLY A 230 26.87 35.60 30.38
N THR A 231 27.56 36.29 29.50
CA THR A 231 27.97 35.91 28.14
C THR A 231 27.11 34.95 27.36
N LEU A 232 26.41 35.45 26.38
CA LEU A 232 25.84 34.78 25.21
C LEU A 232 26.89 33.88 24.54
N GLY A 233 26.75 32.59 24.71
CA GLY A 233 27.34 31.55 23.88
C GLY A 233 26.23 30.94 23.07
N ASP A 234 25.66 31.71 22.14
CA ASP A 234 24.71 31.20 21.15
C ASP A 234 25.52 30.46 20.09
N SER A 235 25.65 29.16 20.28
CA SER A 235 26.01 28.24 19.20
C SER A 235 24.83 27.28 18.97
N ASP A 236 23.68 27.84 18.58
CA ASP A 236 22.69 27.11 17.80
C ASP A 236 23.33 26.72 16.47
N LYS A 237 24.06 25.60 16.48
CA LYS A 237 24.42 24.91 15.25
C LYS A 237 23.09 24.49 14.63
N LYS A 238 22.56 25.29 13.71
CA LYS A 238 21.45 24.97 12.83
C LYS A 238 21.77 23.60 12.24
N LYS A 239 21.07 22.57 12.71
CA LYS A 239 21.22 21.21 12.21
C LYS A 239 20.65 21.21 10.80
N ASP A 240 21.50 21.14 9.78
CA ASP A 240 21.08 21.07 8.40
C ASP A 240 20.50 19.68 8.14
N TYR A 241 19.23 19.63 7.79
CA TYR A 241 18.53 18.41 7.42
C TYR A 241 18.55 18.26 5.90
N CYS A 242 18.86 17.05 5.41
CA CYS A 242 18.87 16.73 3.98
C CYS A 242 17.96 15.52 3.70
N CYS A 243 17.26 15.57 2.57
CA CYS A 243 16.44 14.47 2.09
C CYS A 243 17.31 13.30 1.62
N ASP A 244 17.04 12.09 2.10
CA ASP A 244 17.82 10.89 1.78
C ASP A 244 17.70 10.48 0.29
N HIS A 245 16.65 10.91 -0.42
CA HIS A 245 16.44 10.58 -1.82
C HIS A 245 17.10 11.59 -2.78
N CYS A 246 16.88 12.89 -2.57
CA CYS A 246 17.35 13.93 -3.50
C CYS A 246 18.54 14.75 -2.97
N SER A 247 18.98 14.50 -1.73
CA SER A 247 20.09 15.18 -1.05
C SER A 247 19.92 16.70 -0.90
N GLN A 248 18.74 17.23 -1.20
CA GLN A 248 18.45 18.65 -1.01
C GLN A 248 18.14 18.95 0.45
N SER A 249 18.47 20.16 0.88
CA SER A 249 18.18 20.65 2.22
C SER A 249 16.68 20.74 2.50
N VAL A 250 16.31 20.49 3.75
CA VAL A 250 14.93 20.51 4.23
C VAL A 250 14.76 21.64 5.23
N PRO A 251 13.87 22.62 4.99
CA PRO A 251 13.53 23.64 5.96
C PRO A 251 12.94 23.03 7.25
N THR A 252 13.29 23.57 8.39
CA THR A 252 12.87 23.07 9.71
C THR A 252 11.36 23.16 9.96
N ASP A 253 10.65 23.99 9.18
CA ASP A 253 9.21 24.20 9.25
C ASP A 253 8.42 23.38 8.21
N CYS A 254 9.11 22.56 7.38
CA CYS A 254 8.48 21.69 6.37
C CYS A 254 8.26 20.27 6.92
N PRO A 255 7.07 19.67 6.73
CA PRO A 255 6.84 18.29 7.11
C PRO A 255 7.69 17.34 6.27
N VAL A 256 8.25 16.35 6.92
CA VAL A 256 9.06 15.28 6.32
C VAL A 256 8.56 13.92 6.77
N ILE A 257 9.01 12.88 6.08
CA ILE A 257 8.68 11.50 6.40
C ILE A 257 9.90 10.85 7.04
N TYR A 258 9.68 10.17 8.14
CA TYR A 258 10.62 9.27 8.78
C TYR A 258 10.19 7.83 8.59
N ALA A 259 11.14 6.95 8.36
CA ALA A 259 10.92 5.51 8.27
C ALA A 259 11.65 4.84 9.45
N GLU A 260 10.92 4.39 10.45
CA GLU A 260 11.49 3.81 11.68
C GLU A 260 12.53 2.71 11.38
N ARG A 261 12.26 1.86 10.38
CA ARG A 261 13.18 0.77 10.01
C ARG A 261 14.46 1.24 9.32
N ALA A 262 14.46 2.45 8.80
CA ALA A 262 15.65 3.08 8.20
C ALA A 262 16.50 3.85 9.22
N GLY A 263 15.93 4.06 10.43
CA GLY A 263 16.49 4.95 11.44
C GLY A 263 15.95 6.38 11.32
N TYR A 264 15.92 7.10 12.44
CA TYR A 264 15.39 8.45 12.52
C TYR A 264 16.45 9.54 12.18
N ASP A 265 17.61 9.14 11.79
CA ASP A 265 18.66 9.96 11.18
C ASP A 265 18.40 10.25 9.68
N ARG A 266 17.53 9.46 9.06
CA ARG A 266 17.13 9.58 7.65
C ARG A 266 15.71 10.13 7.54
N LEU A 267 15.52 11.07 6.60
CA LEU A 267 14.24 11.70 6.35
C LEU A 267 14.02 11.94 4.85
N TRP A 268 12.77 12.06 4.44
CA TRP A 268 12.37 12.25 3.04
C TRP A 268 11.38 13.40 2.90
N HIS A 269 11.50 14.17 1.82
CA HIS A 269 10.39 15.03 1.41
C HIS A 269 9.13 14.18 1.09
N PRO A 270 7.90 14.72 1.25
CA PRO A 270 6.67 14.02 0.90
C PRO A 270 6.67 13.44 -0.51
N ALA A 271 7.17 14.19 -1.51
CA ALA A 271 7.26 13.71 -2.89
C ALA A 271 8.45 12.77 -3.15
N CYS A 272 9.39 12.65 -2.22
CA CYS A 272 10.60 11.82 -2.37
C CYS A 272 10.51 10.46 -1.68
N PHE A 273 9.47 10.21 -0.88
CA PHE A 273 9.27 8.91 -0.26
C PHE A 273 8.70 7.90 -1.26
N ARG A 274 9.61 7.32 -2.03
CA ARG A 274 9.31 6.50 -3.22
C ARG A 274 9.91 5.11 -3.12
N CYS A 275 9.30 4.16 -3.81
CA CYS A 275 9.87 2.83 -3.97
C CYS A 275 11.15 2.90 -4.80
N PHE A 276 12.25 2.37 -4.28
CA PHE A 276 13.56 2.34 -4.97
C PHE A 276 13.51 1.64 -6.34
N LYS A 277 12.62 0.67 -6.53
CA LYS A 277 12.52 -0.12 -7.79
C LYS A 277 11.68 0.57 -8.87
N CYS A 278 10.47 1.01 -8.55
CA CYS A 278 9.56 1.60 -9.55
C CYS A 278 9.53 3.12 -9.53
N ASN A 279 10.19 3.75 -8.57
CA ASN A 279 10.22 5.20 -8.38
C ASN A 279 8.81 5.84 -8.23
N GLU A 280 7.81 5.06 -7.83
CA GLU A 280 6.46 5.55 -7.52
C GLU A 280 6.36 5.93 -6.05
N PRO A 281 5.64 7.01 -5.68
CA PRO A 281 5.37 7.35 -4.29
C PRO A 281 4.76 6.17 -3.53
N LEU A 282 5.18 5.98 -2.29
CA LEU A 282 4.68 4.90 -1.44
C LEU A 282 3.29 5.24 -0.92
N VAL A 283 2.31 4.47 -1.34
CA VAL A 283 0.90 4.72 -1.05
C VAL A 283 0.63 4.62 0.45
N ASP A 284 -0.09 5.63 0.99
CA ASP A 284 -0.43 5.74 2.42
C ASP A 284 0.79 5.60 3.36
N LEU A 285 1.98 5.94 2.87
CA LEU A 285 3.27 5.80 3.54
C LEU A 285 3.63 4.37 3.94
N ILE A 286 2.98 3.36 3.37
CA ILE A 286 3.27 1.95 3.62
C ILE A 286 4.50 1.55 2.82
N TYR A 287 5.54 1.12 3.51
CA TYR A 287 6.81 0.72 2.91
C TYR A 287 7.31 -0.61 3.45
N PHE A 288 8.27 -1.17 2.74
CA PHE A 288 9.03 -2.36 3.16
C PHE A 288 10.51 -2.02 3.09
N TRP A 289 11.22 -2.35 4.16
CA TRP A 289 12.64 -2.06 4.29
C TRP A 289 13.49 -3.28 3.93
N LYS A 290 14.44 -3.12 3.03
CA LYS A 290 15.39 -4.16 2.67
C LYS A 290 16.71 -3.55 2.18
N ASN A 291 17.83 -4.01 2.76
CA ASN A 291 19.19 -3.67 2.30
C ASN A 291 19.41 -2.16 2.12
N GLY A 292 18.98 -1.35 3.08
CA GLY A 292 19.18 0.10 3.01
C GLY A 292 18.21 0.86 2.11
N ALA A 293 17.20 0.20 1.52
CA ALA A 293 16.25 0.80 0.61
C ALA A 293 14.79 0.67 1.06
N VAL A 294 13.98 1.69 0.77
CA VAL A 294 12.53 1.65 0.89
C VAL A 294 11.91 1.07 -0.39
N LEU A 295 11.05 0.07 -0.25
CA LEU A 295 10.39 -0.62 -1.34
C LEU A 295 8.87 -0.59 -1.13
N CYS A 296 8.09 -0.67 -2.21
CA CYS A 296 6.68 -1.03 -2.08
C CYS A 296 6.54 -2.53 -1.82
N GLY A 297 5.37 -2.98 -1.33
CA GLY A 297 5.13 -4.37 -0.99
C GLY A 297 5.40 -5.32 -2.15
N ARG A 298 4.90 -4.97 -3.35
CA ARG A 298 5.16 -5.76 -4.56
C ARG A 298 6.64 -5.99 -4.81
N HIS A 299 7.45 -4.93 -4.86
CA HIS A 299 8.87 -5.04 -5.18
C HIS A 299 9.71 -5.65 -4.05
N TYR A 300 9.26 -5.50 -2.80
CA TYR A 300 9.82 -6.26 -1.70
C TYR A 300 9.59 -7.76 -1.90
N CYS A 301 8.34 -8.17 -2.14
CA CYS A 301 7.99 -9.58 -2.34
C CYS A 301 8.72 -10.17 -3.56
N GLU A 302 8.82 -9.44 -4.67
CA GLU A 302 9.59 -9.85 -5.86
C GLU A 302 11.10 -9.96 -5.62
N SER A 303 11.62 -9.28 -4.59
CA SER A 303 13.03 -9.42 -4.20
C SER A 303 13.30 -10.65 -3.32
N GLU A 304 12.26 -11.29 -2.80
CA GLU A 304 12.30 -12.46 -1.92
C GLU A 304 11.89 -13.75 -2.65
N ARG A 305 10.92 -13.65 -3.58
CA ARG A 305 10.33 -14.78 -4.30
C ARG A 305 10.11 -14.43 -5.76
N PRO A 306 10.30 -15.39 -6.69
CA PRO A 306 9.96 -15.17 -8.09
C PRO A 306 8.45 -14.96 -8.26
N ARG A 307 8.08 -14.18 -9.26
CA ARG A 307 6.69 -13.90 -9.61
C ARG A 307 6.33 -14.55 -10.94
N CYS A 308 5.21 -15.23 -10.99
CA CYS A 308 4.69 -15.82 -12.21
C CYS A 308 4.27 -14.75 -13.21
N ALA A 309 4.89 -14.74 -14.39
CA ALA A 309 4.60 -13.76 -15.44
C ALA A 309 3.18 -13.92 -16.04
N ALA A 310 2.50 -15.04 -15.81
CA ALA A 310 1.19 -15.30 -16.37
C ALA A 310 0.04 -14.97 -15.41
N CYS A 311 0.13 -15.32 -14.11
CA CYS A 311 -0.92 -15.06 -13.12
C CYS A 311 -0.60 -13.89 -12.18
N ASP A 312 0.60 -13.33 -12.25
CA ASP A 312 1.07 -12.23 -11.40
C ASP A 312 1.17 -12.57 -9.89
N GLU A 313 1.12 -13.85 -9.52
CA GLU A 313 1.29 -14.31 -8.14
C GLU A 313 2.73 -14.72 -7.86
N LEU A 314 3.14 -14.69 -6.57
CA LEU A 314 4.44 -15.19 -6.14
C LEU A 314 4.50 -16.71 -6.26
N ILE A 315 5.65 -17.24 -6.58
CA ILE A 315 5.90 -18.67 -6.69
C ILE A 315 6.52 -19.17 -5.38
N PHE A 316 5.85 -20.09 -4.72
CA PHE A 316 6.33 -20.72 -3.48
C PHE A 316 6.84 -22.14 -3.71
N SER A 317 6.40 -22.80 -4.78
CA SER A 317 6.90 -24.10 -5.20
C SER A 317 8.36 -24.02 -5.68
N GLU A 318 9.14 -25.08 -5.44
CA GLU A 318 10.49 -25.25 -6.00
C GLU A 318 10.45 -25.65 -7.48
N ASP A 319 9.33 -26.23 -7.95
CA ASP A 319 9.15 -26.67 -9.35
C ASP A 319 8.43 -25.57 -10.14
N TYR A 320 9.21 -24.77 -10.85
CA TYR A 320 8.70 -23.69 -11.71
C TYR A 320 9.50 -23.58 -13.02
N GLN A 321 8.87 -23.00 -14.04
CA GLN A 321 9.52 -22.77 -15.34
C GLN A 321 10.19 -21.39 -15.35
N GLN A 322 11.44 -21.36 -15.86
CA GLN A 322 12.16 -20.12 -16.07
C GLN A 322 12.64 -20.04 -17.53
N SER A 323 12.43 -18.89 -18.16
CA SER A 323 12.94 -18.62 -19.51
C SER A 323 13.00 -17.12 -19.78
N GLU A 324 14.02 -16.68 -20.52
CA GLU A 324 14.22 -15.28 -20.93
C GLU A 324 14.10 -14.25 -19.78
N GLY A 325 14.58 -14.65 -18.58
CA GLY A 325 14.53 -13.79 -17.38
C GLY A 325 13.15 -13.65 -16.72
N LEU A 326 12.16 -14.41 -17.19
CA LEU A 326 10.84 -14.51 -16.60
C LEU A 326 10.64 -15.88 -15.94
N THR A 327 9.69 -15.95 -15.02
CA THR A 327 9.34 -17.17 -14.29
C THR A 327 7.84 -17.44 -14.36
N TRP A 328 7.45 -18.72 -14.34
CA TRP A 328 6.06 -19.17 -14.37
C TRP A 328 5.87 -20.34 -13.42
N HIS A 329 4.70 -20.44 -12.80
CA HIS A 329 4.26 -21.73 -12.30
C HIS A 329 4.27 -22.72 -13.46
N LYS A 330 4.60 -23.96 -13.21
CA LYS A 330 4.71 -24.99 -14.25
C LYS A 330 3.45 -25.12 -15.09
N GLU A 331 2.29 -25.10 -14.46
CA GLU A 331 0.97 -25.20 -15.09
C GLU A 331 0.60 -23.93 -15.86
N HIS A 332 1.21 -22.79 -15.52
CA HIS A 332 0.93 -21.49 -16.14
C HIS A 332 1.83 -21.16 -17.34
N PHE A 333 2.82 -22.02 -17.62
CA PHE A 333 3.63 -21.89 -18.82
C PHE A 333 2.89 -22.46 -20.03
N CYS A 334 1.89 -21.74 -20.49
CA CYS A 334 0.99 -22.12 -21.57
C CYS A 334 0.73 -20.95 -22.53
N CYS A 335 0.34 -21.27 -23.77
CA CYS A 335 -0.03 -20.26 -24.77
C CYS A 335 -1.19 -19.40 -24.29
N LEU A 336 -1.10 -18.07 -24.44
CA LEU A 336 -2.18 -17.15 -24.04
C LEU A 336 -3.49 -17.39 -24.83
N GLU A 337 -3.39 -17.81 -26.09
CA GLU A 337 -4.54 -17.94 -26.99
C GLU A 337 -5.23 -19.31 -26.88
N CYS A 338 -4.46 -20.39 -26.93
CA CYS A 338 -5.03 -21.74 -26.97
C CYS A 338 -4.87 -22.52 -25.67
N GLU A 339 -4.22 -21.90 -24.66
CA GLU A 339 -3.97 -22.50 -23.33
C GLU A 339 -3.22 -23.83 -23.33
N GLN A 340 -2.63 -24.23 -24.48
CA GLN A 340 -1.81 -25.43 -24.55
C GLN A 340 -0.48 -25.26 -23.80
N PRO A 341 -0.06 -26.27 -23.01
CA PRO A 341 1.24 -26.25 -22.33
C PRO A 341 2.39 -26.11 -23.31
N LEU A 342 3.37 -25.29 -22.95
CA LEU A 342 4.54 -24.99 -23.81
C LEU A 342 5.85 -25.59 -23.31
N THR A 343 5.83 -26.33 -22.20
CA THR A 343 7.00 -27.04 -21.69
C THR A 343 7.53 -28.00 -22.75
N GLY A 344 8.82 -27.83 -23.13
CA GLY A 344 9.47 -28.63 -24.18
C GLY A 344 9.03 -28.31 -25.62
N LYS A 345 8.20 -27.27 -25.84
CA LYS A 345 7.76 -26.85 -27.17
C LYS A 345 8.35 -25.51 -27.55
N SER A 346 8.46 -25.25 -28.87
CA SER A 346 8.83 -23.91 -29.34
C SER A 346 7.73 -22.89 -29.08
N TYR A 347 8.09 -21.74 -28.57
CA TYR A 347 7.18 -20.64 -28.27
C TYR A 347 7.79 -19.31 -28.70
N ILE A 348 6.99 -18.26 -28.65
CA ILE A 348 7.38 -16.89 -28.93
C ILE A 348 6.97 -16.03 -27.72
N LEU A 349 7.92 -15.22 -27.26
CA LEU A 349 7.65 -14.20 -26.26
C LEU A 349 7.46 -12.87 -27.00
N ASP A 350 6.28 -12.28 -26.88
CA ASP A 350 6.01 -10.99 -27.50
C ASP A 350 6.58 -9.82 -26.68
N LYS A 351 6.51 -8.60 -27.23
CA LYS A 351 6.97 -7.37 -26.56
C LYS A 351 6.23 -7.08 -25.25
N ALA A 352 5.02 -7.61 -25.07
CA ALA A 352 4.22 -7.50 -23.86
C ALA A 352 4.56 -8.59 -22.83
N LYS A 353 5.61 -9.38 -23.07
CA LYS A 353 6.04 -10.53 -22.24
C LYS A 353 4.96 -11.63 -22.15
N VAL A 354 4.20 -11.78 -23.20
CA VAL A 354 3.17 -12.82 -23.33
C VAL A 354 3.73 -13.99 -24.14
N VAL A 355 3.47 -15.20 -23.67
CA VAL A 355 3.92 -16.44 -24.30
C VAL A 355 2.86 -16.96 -25.27
N LEU A 356 3.24 -17.19 -26.52
CA LEU A 356 2.41 -17.74 -27.58
C LEU A 356 3.03 -18.98 -28.19
N CYS A 357 2.24 -19.97 -28.55
CA CYS A 357 2.72 -21.06 -29.39
C CYS A 357 2.95 -20.55 -30.82
N VAL A 358 3.80 -21.24 -31.57
CA VAL A 358 4.18 -20.85 -32.97
C VAL A 358 2.93 -20.78 -33.86
N ALA A 359 1.95 -21.67 -33.66
CA ALA A 359 0.72 -21.69 -34.46
C ALA A 359 -0.15 -20.45 -34.18
N CYS A 360 -0.43 -20.13 -32.91
CA CYS A 360 -1.22 -18.95 -32.55
C CYS A 360 -0.57 -17.64 -32.98
N ASN A 361 0.76 -17.55 -32.87
CA ASN A 361 1.48 -16.35 -33.33
C ASN A 361 1.37 -16.14 -34.85
N LYS A 362 1.22 -17.21 -35.63
CA LYS A 362 1.01 -17.14 -37.09
C LYS A 362 -0.48 -17.05 -37.47
N ASN A 363 -1.39 -16.88 -36.52
CA ASN A 363 -2.86 -16.93 -36.72
C ASN A 363 -3.37 -18.22 -37.42
N THR A 364 -2.62 -19.31 -37.27
CA THR A 364 -3.04 -20.64 -37.73
C THR A 364 -3.73 -21.39 -36.60
N LYS A 365 -4.73 -22.21 -36.94
CA LYS A 365 -5.41 -23.02 -35.92
C LYS A 365 -4.41 -23.91 -35.21
N CYS A 366 -4.44 -23.91 -33.88
CA CYS A 366 -3.69 -24.88 -33.09
C CYS A 366 -4.27 -26.28 -33.31
N PRO A 367 -3.42 -27.31 -33.45
CA PRO A 367 -3.87 -28.70 -33.57
C PRO A 367 -4.59 -29.19 -32.32
#